data_fc64a11b2dab3ecf4a5ce17f4007ae9b
#
_entry.id   fc64a11b2dab3ecf4a5ce17f4007ae9b
#
_cell.length_a   1.000
_cell.length_b   1.000
_cell.length_c   1.000
_cell.angle_alpha   90.00
_cell.angle_beta   90.00
_cell.angle_gamma   90.00
#
_symmetry.space_group_name_H-M   'P 1'
#
loop_
_entity.id
_entity.type
_entity.pdbx_description
1 polymer ?
#
loop_
_entity_poly.entity_id
_entity_poly.type
_entity_poly.pdbx_seq_one_letter_code
_entity_poly.pdbx_strand_id
1 'polypeptide(L)'
;MRSYRIVAVGCLVAASLTFGEVAQSHHSHLMTVQQLQAGLSMARFMTQKGFILVDVRSPEEHLAGSIPGTDRNIDFREIQSRHREIGAKLEDHIVVYCQSGRRSNIAAETLADLGYRHVYNVEGSMNAWIEAGFPVVHSQQ
;
A
#
# COMPACT_ATOMS: atom_id res chain seq x y z
N MET A 1 -24.00 -5.02 -77.15
CA MET A 1 -23.59 -4.30 -75.92
C MET A 1 -23.99 -5.14 -74.73
N ARG A 2 -23.05 -5.79 -74.08
CA ARG A 2 -23.30 -6.58 -72.88
C ARG A 2 -22.87 -5.80 -71.69
N SER A 3 -23.85 -5.42 -70.86
CA SER A 3 -23.62 -4.75 -69.56
C SER A 3 -23.20 -5.76 -68.50
N TYR A 4 -21.99 -5.63 -67.99
CA TYR A 4 -21.54 -6.39 -66.84
C TYR A 4 -21.91 -5.63 -65.59
N ARG A 5 -22.80 -6.20 -64.79
CA ARG A 5 -23.08 -5.74 -63.42
C ARG A 5 -22.03 -6.34 -62.49
N ILE A 6 -21.18 -5.47 -61.94
CA ILE A 6 -20.25 -5.83 -60.87
C ILE A 6 -21.04 -5.84 -59.57
N VAL A 7 -21.20 -7.03 -58.99
CA VAL A 7 -21.72 -7.16 -57.63
C VAL A 7 -20.53 -7.07 -56.68
N ALA A 8 -20.41 -5.95 -55.96
CA ALA A 8 -19.44 -5.80 -54.90
C ALA A 8 -19.96 -6.51 -53.66
N VAL A 9 -19.37 -7.64 -53.31
CA VAL A 9 -19.57 -8.31 -52.04
C VAL A 9 -18.71 -7.59 -51.03
N GLY A 10 -19.33 -6.74 -50.23
CA GLY A 10 -18.71 -6.09 -49.09
C GLY A 10 -18.57 -7.09 -47.94
N CYS A 11 -17.35 -7.55 -47.69
CA CYS A 11 -17.02 -8.33 -46.53
C CYS A 11 -16.82 -7.36 -45.36
N LEU A 12 -17.83 -7.21 -44.51
CA LEU A 12 -17.76 -6.51 -43.25
C LEU A 12 -17.02 -7.41 -42.27
N VAL A 13 -15.72 -7.20 -42.12
CA VAL A 13 -14.94 -7.77 -41.01
C VAL A 13 -15.25 -6.92 -39.79
N ALA A 14 -16.13 -7.37 -38.92
CA ALA A 14 -16.32 -6.81 -37.61
C ALA A 14 -15.10 -7.19 -36.76
N ALA A 15 -14.16 -6.26 -36.64
CA ALA A 15 -13.06 -6.36 -35.69
C ALA A 15 -13.64 -6.18 -34.30
N SER A 16 -13.89 -7.27 -33.60
CA SER A 16 -14.19 -7.27 -32.18
C SER A 16 -12.93 -6.85 -31.45
N LEU A 17 -12.84 -5.57 -31.09
CA LEU A 17 -11.84 -5.09 -30.13
C LEU A 17 -12.24 -5.63 -28.76
N THR A 18 -11.71 -6.79 -28.40
CA THR A 18 -11.69 -7.23 -27.03
C THR A 18 -10.74 -6.29 -26.28
N PHE A 19 -11.30 -5.32 -25.58
CA PHE A 19 -10.56 -4.61 -24.54
C PHE A 19 -10.19 -5.67 -23.51
N GLY A 20 -8.94 -6.15 -23.60
CA GLY A 20 -8.34 -6.94 -22.54
C GLY A 20 -8.32 -6.05 -21.32
N GLU A 21 -9.15 -6.38 -20.35
CA GLU A 21 -9.11 -5.82 -19.02
C GLU A 21 -7.72 -6.16 -18.50
N VAL A 22 -6.81 -5.13 -18.51
CA VAL A 22 -5.52 -5.25 -17.85
C VAL A 22 -5.86 -5.35 -16.38
N ALA A 23 -5.82 -6.56 -15.83
CA ALA A 23 -5.89 -6.78 -14.42
C ALA A 23 -4.76 -5.93 -13.80
N GLN A 24 -5.11 -4.79 -13.22
CA GLN A 24 -4.16 -4.01 -12.42
C GLN A 24 -3.81 -4.89 -11.24
N SER A 25 -2.61 -5.47 -11.28
CA SER A 25 -2.05 -6.16 -10.14
C SER A 25 -1.89 -5.12 -9.04
N HIS A 26 -2.75 -5.19 -8.04
CA HIS A 26 -2.65 -4.40 -6.83
C HIS A 26 -1.48 -4.97 -6.02
N HIS A 27 -0.27 -4.49 -6.31
CA HIS A 27 0.93 -4.85 -5.55
C HIS A 27 1.23 -3.74 -4.56
N SER A 28 1.57 -4.14 -3.34
CA SER A 28 2.16 -3.24 -2.37
C SER A 28 3.53 -2.77 -2.86
N HIS A 29 3.89 -1.55 -2.52
CA HIS A 29 5.18 -0.96 -2.84
C HIS A 29 6.15 -1.12 -1.67
N LEU A 30 7.45 -1.24 -1.96
CA LEU A 30 8.49 -1.21 -0.93
C LEU A 30 8.89 0.24 -0.62
N MET A 31 9.13 0.52 0.65
CA MET A 31 9.65 1.80 1.15
C MET A 31 10.83 1.54 2.08
N THR A 32 11.95 2.23 1.88
CA THR A 32 13.08 2.11 2.80
C THR A 32 12.83 2.88 4.10
N VAL A 33 13.53 2.53 5.16
CA VAL A 33 13.44 3.28 6.44
C VAL A 33 13.94 4.71 6.30
N GLN A 34 14.87 4.99 5.39
CA GLN A 34 15.37 6.33 5.08
C GLN A 34 14.27 7.19 4.43
N GLN A 35 13.51 6.62 3.49
CA GLN A 35 12.36 7.30 2.87
C GLN A 35 11.27 7.58 3.90
N LEU A 36 10.97 6.61 4.77
CA LEU A 36 10.02 6.81 5.87
C LEU A 36 10.48 7.92 6.82
N GLN A 37 11.74 7.90 7.26
CA GLN A 37 12.30 8.92 8.13
C GLN A 37 12.26 10.32 7.49
N ALA A 38 12.57 10.42 6.20
CA ALA A 38 12.46 11.68 5.46
C ALA A 38 11.00 12.19 5.45
N GLY A 39 10.03 11.32 5.16
CA GLY A 39 8.60 11.65 5.18
C GLY A 39 8.13 12.12 6.56
N LEU A 40 8.53 11.43 7.63
CA LEU A 40 8.21 11.80 9.01
C LEU A 40 8.86 13.13 9.43
N SER A 41 10.08 13.41 8.97
CA SER A 41 10.76 14.67 9.23
C SER A 41 10.07 15.84 8.52
N MET A 42 9.69 15.66 7.26
CA MET A 42 8.93 16.65 6.50
C MET A 42 7.57 16.95 7.15
N ALA A 43 6.89 15.93 7.65
CA ALA A 43 5.59 16.05 8.30
C ALA A 43 5.58 17.00 9.52
N ARG A 44 6.73 17.19 10.19
CA ARG A 44 6.87 18.14 11.31
C ARG A 44 6.73 19.60 10.89
N PHE A 45 6.97 19.89 9.62
CA PHE A 45 6.88 21.24 9.06
C PHE A 45 5.58 21.47 8.29
N MET A 46 4.79 20.43 8.07
CA MET A 46 3.54 20.48 7.31
C MET A 46 2.33 20.28 8.25
N THR A 47 1.20 20.86 7.88
CA THR A 47 -0.05 20.68 8.65
C THR A 47 -0.62 19.27 8.59
N GLN A 48 -0.19 18.46 7.60
CA GLN A 48 -0.62 17.07 7.43
C GLN A 48 0.56 16.19 6.99
N LYS A 49 0.62 14.98 7.51
CA LYS A 49 1.70 14.02 7.24
C LYS A 49 1.69 13.47 5.82
N GLY A 50 0.56 13.46 5.16
CA GLY A 50 0.40 12.95 3.79
C GLY A 50 0.32 11.43 3.67
N PHE A 51 0.48 10.68 4.77
CA PHE A 51 0.32 9.24 4.84
C PHE A 51 -0.11 8.78 6.24
N ILE A 52 -0.65 7.59 6.34
CA ILE A 52 -1.03 6.95 7.59
C ILE A 52 -0.02 5.84 7.87
N LEU A 53 0.66 5.90 9.02
CA LEU A 53 1.65 4.91 9.44
C LEU A 53 1.00 3.91 10.39
N VAL A 54 1.06 2.63 10.02
CA VAL A 54 0.41 1.53 10.75
C VAL A 54 1.44 0.51 11.22
N ASP A 55 1.51 0.29 12.52
CA ASP A 55 2.23 -0.83 13.11
C ASP A 55 1.33 -2.08 13.08
N VAL A 56 1.78 -3.11 12.37
CA VAL A 56 1.00 -4.35 12.25
C VAL A 56 1.52 -5.49 13.12
N ARG A 57 2.32 -5.14 14.14
CA ARG A 57 2.74 -6.05 15.21
C ARG A 57 1.66 -6.17 16.27
N SER A 58 1.89 -7.06 17.26
CA SER A 58 1.00 -7.17 18.40
C SER A 58 0.97 -5.88 19.24
N PRO A 59 -0.09 -5.64 20.03
CA PRO A 59 -0.14 -4.50 20.94
C PRO A 59 1.03 -4.45 21.92
N GLU A 60 1.48 -5.60 22.41
CA GLU A 60 2.60 -5.72 23.36
C GLU A 60 3.92 -5.28 22.71
N GLU A 61 4.17 -5.70 21.45
CA GLU A 61 5.35 -5.26 20.69
C GLU A 61 5.32 -3.76 20.43
N HIS A 62 4.15 -3.23 20.11
CA HIS A 62 3.95 -1.79 19.88
C HIS A 62 4.24 -0.97 21.14
N LEU A 63 3.72 -1.39 22.29
CA LEU A 63 3.96 -0.72 23.57
C LEU A 63 5.42 -0.79 24.01
N ALA A 64 6.10 -1.90 23.72
CA ALA A 64 7.52 -2.08 24.02
C ALA A 64 8.44 -1.15 23.21
N GLY A 65 7.98 -0.65 22.07
CA GLY A 65 8.70 0.32 21.26
C GLY A 65 8.13 0.42 19.85
N SER A 66 7.94 1.63 19.34
CA SER A 66 7.36 1.87 18.03
C SER A 66 8.06 3.02 17.29
N ILE A 67 7.84 3.11 15.99
CA ILE A 67 8.33 4.23 15.16
C ILE A 67 7.55 5.50 15.55
N PRO A 68 8.24 6.61 15.84
CA PRO A 68 7.58 7.88 16.13
C PRO A 68 6.64 8.30 15.00
N GLY A 69 5.44 8.76 15.34
CA GLY A 69 4.44 9.17 14.36
C GLY A 69 3.58 8.04 13.83
N THR A 70 3.63 6.85 14.42
CA THR A 70 2.67 5.77 14.19
C THR A 70 1.26 6.21 14.55
N ASP A 71 0.33 6.07 13.61
CA ASP A 71 -1.06 6.51 13.77
C ASP A 71 -1.97 5.42 14.32
N ARG A 72 -1.69 4.15 13.95
CA ARG A 72 -2.52 3.00 14.33
C ARG A 72 -1.64 1.79 14.63
N ASN A 73 -2.12 0.95 15.54
CA ASN A 73 -1.62 -0.38 15.76
C ASN A 73 -2.77 -1.38 15.53
N ILE A 74 -2.62 -2.22 14.51
CA ILE A 74 -3.60 -3.26 14.16
C ILE A 74 -2.80 -4.49 13.76
N ASP A 75 -2.91 -5.56 14.53
CA ASP A 75 -2.20 -6.82 14.24
C ASP A 75 -2.48 -7.29 12.81
N PHE A 76 -1.44 -7.73 12.08
CA PHE A 76 -1.56 -8.16 10.68
C PHE A 76 -2.62 -9.24 10.46
N ARG A 77 -2.88 -10.07 11.47
CA ARG A 77 -3.90 -11.13 11.43
C ARG A 77 -5.32 -10.58 11.43
N GLU A 78 -5.49 -9.36 11.92
CA GLU A 78 -6.79 -8.69 12.04
C GLU A 78 -6.99 -7.60 10.97
N ILE A 79 -5.97 -7.34 10.14
CA ILE A 79 -6.01 -6.22 9.19
C ILE A 79 -7.20 -6.31 8.24
N GLN A 80 -7.54 -7.51 7.77
CA GLN A 80 -8.66 -7.73 6.85
C GLN A 80 -10.01 -7.34 7.47
N SER A 81 -10.24 -7.66 8.73
CA SER A 81 -11.50 -7.36 9.42
C SER A 81 -11.54 -5.94 9.98
N ARG A 82 -10.37 -5.38 10.32
CA ARG A 82 -10.25 -4.09 11.02
C ARG A 82 -9.68 -2.96 10.16
N HIS A 83 -9.49 -3.17 8.85
CA HIS A 83 -8.87 -2.18 7.96
C HIS A 83 -9.55 -0.79 8.00
N ARG A 84 -10.86 -0.72 8.28
CA ARG A 84 -11.60 0.55 8.39
C ARG A 84 -11.15 1.41 9.58
N GLU A 85 -10.56 0.79 10.62
CA GLU A 85 -10.01 1.51 11.77
C GLU A 85 -8.75 2.32 11.42
N ILE A 86 -8.11 2.03 10.29
CA ILE A 86 -7.03 2.85 9.74
C ILE A 86 -7.52 4.28 9.49
N GLY A 87 -8.78 4.44 9.09
CA GLY A 87 -9.36 5.74 8.76
C GLY A 87 -8.94 6.29 7.40
N ALA A 88 -8.43 5.41 6.53
CA ALA A 88 -7.95 5.76 5.19
C ALA A 88 -9.08 5.64 4.15
N LYS A 89 -9.04 6.52 3.15
CA LYS A 89 -9.76 6.35 1.88
C LYS A 89 -8.93 5.47 0.95
N LEU A 90 -9.54 4.93 -0.11
CA LEU A 90 -8.85 4.04 -1.06
C LEU A 90 -7.66 4.73 -1.77
N GLU A 91 -7.69 6.05 -1.91
CA GLU A 91 -6.63 6.85 -2.53
C GLU A 91 -5.57 7.37 -1.54
N ASP A 92 -5.76 7.17 -0.25
CA ASP A 92 -4.80 7.63 0.75
C ASP A 92 -3.56 6.74 0.77
N HIS A 93 -2.43 7.32 1.14
CA HIS A 93 -1.18 6.60 1.29
C HIS A 93 -1.12 5.91 2.66
N ILE A 94 -0.95 4.60 2.65
CA ILE A 94 -0.81 3.78 3.86
C ILE A 94 0.58 3.17 3.88
N VAL A 95 1.30 3.38 4.98
CA VAL A 95 2.62 2.80 5.20
C VAL A 95 2.51 1.81 6.35
N VAL A 96 2.87 0.56 6.12
CA VAL A 96 2.81 -0.51 7.15
C VAL A 96 4.20 -1.01 7.49
N TYR A 97 4.42 -1.31 8.77
CA TYR A 97 5.65 -1.93 9.25
C TYR A 97 5.38 -2.99 10.31
N CYS A 98 6.31 -3.91 10.46
CA CYS A 98 6.33 -4.89 11.54
C CYS A 98 7.74 -4.96 12.17
N GLN A 99 8.22 -6.14 12.58
CA GLN A 99 9.57 -6.30 13.10
C GLN A 99 10.60 -6.42 11.99
N SER A 100 10.39 -7.30 11.00
CA SER A 100 11.36 -7.63 9.94
C SER A 100 10.89 -7.33 8.51
N GLY A 101 9.62 -6.90 8.34
CA GLY A 101 9.01 -6.65 7.03
C GLY A 101 8.14 -7.80 6.49
N ARG A 102 8.19 -9.00 7.10
CA ARG A 102 7.42 -10.16 6.64
C ARG A 102 5.91 -10.03 6.92
N ARG A 103 5.53 -9.75 8.17
CA ARG A 103 4.11 -9.59 8.56
C ARG A 103 3.48 -8.36 7.89
N SER A 104 4.26 -7.29 7.77
CA SER A 104 3.81 -6.07 7.09
C SER A 104 3.66 -6.26 5.59
N ASN A 105 4.42 -7.16 4.95
CA ASN A 105 4.17 -7.53 3.56
C ASN A 105 2.81 -8.21 3.40
N ILE A 106 2.47 -9.16 4.29
CA ILE A 106 1.15 -9.81 4.27
C ILE A 106 0.03 -8.79 4.48
N ALA A 107 0.19 -7.87 5.43
CA ALA A 107 -0.77 -6.81 5.68
C ALA A 107 -0.93 -5.87 4.47
N ALA A 108 0.19 -5.50 3.82
CA ALA A 108 0.18 -4.64 2.64
C ALA A 108 -0.54 -5.28 1.46
N GLU A 109 -0.27 -6.56 1.17
CA GLU A 109 -0.99 -7.31 0.13
C GLU A 109 -2.48 -7.40 0.46
N THR A 110 -2.85 -7.70 1.72
CA THR A 110 -4.25 -7.74 2.14
C THR A 110 -4.95 -6.40 1.93
N LEU A 111 -4.30 -5.29 2.25
CA LEU A 111 -4.86 -3.94 2.03
C LEU A 111 -4.99 -3.63 0.54
N ALA A 112 -3.99 -4.01 -0.28
CA ALA A 112 -4.06 -3.84 -1.73
C ALA A 112 -5.24 -4.65 -2.33
N ASP A 113 -5.44 -5.88 -1.89
CA ASP A 113 -6.56 -6.72 -2.31
C ASP A 113 -7.93 -6.15 -1.89
N LEU A 114 -7.97 -5.40 -0.79
CA LEU A 114 -9.16 -4.66 -0.32
C LEU A 114 -9.42 -3.38 -1.13
N GLY A 115 -8.55 -3.02 -2.07
CA GLY A 115 -8.72 -1.91 -2.99
C GLY A 115 -7.97 -0.62 -2.61
N TYR A 116 -7.17 -0.62 -1.54
CA TYR A 116 -6.29 0.51 -1.24
C TYR A 116 -5.17 0.61 -2.28
N ARG A 117 -5.03 1.77 -2.92
CA ARG A 117 -4.19 1.93 -4.12
C ARG A 117 -2.74 2.26 -3.83
N HIS A 118 -2.46 2.84 -2.67
CA HIS A 118 -1.14 3.34 -2.31
C HIS A 118 -0.69 2.75 -0.97
N VAL A 119 -0.33 1.47 -1.00
CA VAL A 119 0.13 0.74 0.19
C VAL A 119 1.62 0.47 0.09
N TYR A 120 2.37 0.81 1.12
CA TYR A 120 3.82 0.68 1.19
C TYR A 120 4.21 -0.21 2.37
N ASN A 121 5.04 -1.22 2.11
CA ASN A 121 5.69 -2.04 3.13
C ASN A 121 7.07 -1.46 3.45
N VAL A 122 7.35 -1.19 4.72
CA VAL A 122 8.67 -0.73 5.17
C VAL A 122 9.65 -1.90 5.16
N GLU A 123 10.62 -1.85 4.25
CA GLU A 123 11.63 -2.87 4.08
C GLU A 123 12.50 -2.98 5.34
N GLY A 124 12.64 -4.21 5.87
CA GLY A 124 13.36 -4.48 7.12
C GLY A 124 12.70 -3.91 8.38
N SER A 125 11.67 -3.07 8.25
CA SER A 125 10.79 -2.59 9.33
C SER A 125 11.55 -2.12 10.58
N MET A 126 11.13 -2.51 11.81
CA MET A 126 11.78 -2.10 13.06
C MET A 126 13.25 -2.48 13.11
N ASN A 127 13.65 -3.62 12.58
CA ASN A 127 15.04 -4.04 12.58
C ASN A 127 15.91 -3.05 11.80
N ALA A 128 15.52 -2.71 10.56
CA ALA A 128 16.24 -1.76 9.74
C ALA A 128 16.18 -0.33 10.31
N TRP A 129 15.04 0.04 10.93
CA TRP A 129 14.88 1.32 11.60
C TRP A 129 15.86 1.52 12.75
N ILE A 130 15.99 0.50 13.60
CA ILE A 130 16.91 0.50 14.75
C ILE A 130 18.37 0.46 14.27
N GLU A 131 18.69 -0.39 13.26
CA GLU A 131 20.02 -0.48 12.68
C GLU A 131 20.49 0.84 12.07
N ALA A 132 19.58 1.59 11.46
CA ALA A 132 19.85 2.94 10.94
C ALA A 132 20.05 4.01 12.04
N GLY A 133 19.88 3.65 13.32
CA GLY A 133 20.02 4.58 14.45
C GLY A 133 18.87 5.57 14.60
N PHE A 134 17.70 5.30 14.01
CA PHE A 134 16.55 6.18 14.12
C PHE A 134 15.83 6.01 15.47
N PRO A 135 15.17 7.07 15.98
CA PRO A 135 14.57 7.07 17.31
C PRO A 135 13.38 6.11 17.41
N VAL A 136 13.24 5.49 18.57
CA VAL A 136 12.10 4.64 18.95
C VAL A 136 11.38 5.31 20.11
N VAL A 137 10.04 5.33 20.08
CA VAL A 137 9.23 5.78 21.21
C VAL A 137 8.73 4.57 21.99
N HIS A 138 8.76 4.69 23.31
CA HIS A 138 8.21 3.69 24.22
C HIS A 138 6.98 4.30 24.89
N SER A 139 5.86 3.60 24.86
CA SER A 139 4.70 4.03 25.63
C SER A 139 5.03 3.86 27.12
N GLN A 140 5.06 4.93 27.88
CA GLN A 140 5.19 4.85 29.33
C GLN A 140 3.93 4.20 29.88
N GLN A 141 4.12 3.13 30.65
CA GLN A 141 3.05 2.49 31.40
C GLN A 141 2.59 3.39 32.54
#